data_edf2aa5405cb2df29d5f0f01857860d4
#
_entry.id   edf2aa5405cb2df29d5f0f01857860d4
#
_cell.length_a   1.000
_cell.length_b   1.000
_cell.length_c   1.000
_cell.angle_alpha   90.00
_cell.angle_beta   90.00
_cell.angle_gamma   90.00
#
_symmetry.space_group_name_H-M   'P 1'
#
loop_
_entity.id
_entity.type
_entity.pdbx_description
1 polymer ?
#
loop_
_entity_poly.entity_id
_entity_poly.type
_entity_poly.pdbx_seq_one_letter_code
_entity_poly.pdbx_strand_id
1 'polypeptide(L)'
;MNRRDVTEELSEKVEKKLRRQFSLVAQEVWVDPDHRVDFMAFSPGVGGRNMKLEHGRFVFVEVKSCMADFKSGHGLTFRGDDNWLVCPRDLADELHDKMLLPLGVQVYCPDNGGSLRLRYDLSMRGAGSLREDSTLCLLWAMLMDSYSRWRTTGGVFIEAGD
;
A
#
# COMPACT_ATOMS: atom_id res chain seq x y z
N MET A 1 -17.13 -8.90 15.61
CA MET A 1 -16.08 -7.88 15.39
C MET A 1 -16.65 -6.79 14.52
N ASN A 2 -16.51 -5.53 14.92
CA ASN A 2 -17.02 -4.39 14.16
C ASN A 2 -16.14 -4.20 12.90
N ARG A 3 -16.70 -3.63 11.81
CA ARG A 3 -15.97 -3.30 10.57
C ARG A 3 -14.67 -2.51 10.84
N ARG A 4 -14.72 -1.55 11.75
CA ARG A 4 -13.57 -0.73 12.14
C ARG A 4 -12.45 -1.56 12.75
N ASP A 5 -12.80 -2.48 13.63
CA ASP A 5 -11.83 -3.36 14.30
C ASP A 5 -11.11 -4.27 13.30
N VAL A 6 -11.84 -4.78 12.28
CA VAL A 6 -11.25 -5.60 11.21
C VAL A 6 -10.27 -4.79 10.37
N THR A 7 -10.63 -3.55 10.03
CA THR A 7 -9.76 -2.67 9.24
C THR A 7 -8.48 -2.33 10.01
N GLU A 8 -8.60 -1.99 11.30
CA GLU A 8 -7.45 -1.69 12.17
C GLU A 8 -6.52 -2.91 12.29
N GLU A 9 -7.06 -4.10 12.54
CA GLU A 9 -6.28 -5.33 12.64
C GLU A 9 -5.53 -5.66 11.33
N LEU A 10 -6.20 -5.51 10.19
CA LEU A 10 -5.58 -5.72 8.88
C LEU A 10 -4.47 -4.70 8.62
N SER A 11 -4.70 -3.43 8.96
CA SER A 11 -3.74 -2.34 8.77
C SER A 11 -2.47 -2.55 9.58
N GLU A 12 -2.57 -3.00 10.83
CA GLU A 12 -1.41 -3.36 11.65
C GLU A 12 -0.58 -4.49 11.02
N LYS A 13 -1.25 -5.50 10.46
CA LYS A 13 -0.58 -6.62 9.79
C LYS A 13 0.11 -6.17 8.50
N VAL A 14 -0.52 -5.25 7.74
CA VAL A 14 0.08 -4.64 6.55
C VAL A 14 1.33 -3.87 6.93
N GLU A 15 1.23 -2.96 7.88
CA GLU A 15 2.36 -2.15 8.33
C GLU A 15 3.53 -3.02 8.77
N LYS A 16 3.27 -4.02 9.60
CA LYS A 16 4.29 -4.96 10.08
C LYS A 16 4.97 -5.72 8.94
N LYS A 17 4.21 -6.14 7.91
CA LYS A 17 4.75 -6.82 6.74
C LYS A 17 5.59 -5.87 5.88
N LEU A 18 5.07 -4.68 5.58
CA LEU A 18 5.75 -3.70 4.74
C LEU A 18 7.06 -3.22 5.37
N ARG A 19 7.07 -2.88 6.66
CA ARG A 19 8.29 -2.42 7.36
C ARG A 19 9.41 -3.47 7.42
N ARG A 20 9.08 -4.74 7.23
CA ARG A 20 10.09 -5.82 7.14
C ARG A 20 10.68 -5.97 5.75
N GLN A 21 9.99 -5.50 4.71
CA GLN A 21 10.33 -5.78 3.31
C GLN A 21 10.79 -4.53 2.55
N PHE A 22 10.39 -3.34 3.00
CA PHE A 22 10.60 -2.10 2.26
C PHE A 22 11.36 -1.07 3.09
N SER A 23 12.13 -0.23 2.40
CA SER A 23 12.96 0.80 3.02
C SER A 23 12.14 1.97 3.54
N LEU A 24 11.06 2.33 2.85
CA LEU A 24 10.14 3.39 3.24
C LEU A 24 8.71 2.86 3.22
N VAL A 25 7.91 3.28 4.21
CA VAL A 25 6.49 2.96 4.31
C VAL A 25 5.75 4.20 4.79
N ALA A 26 4.71 4.59 4.08
CA ALA A 26 3.80 5.66 4.45
C ALA A 26 2.35 5.16 4.42
N GLN A 27 1.48 5.76 5.23
CA GLN A 27 0.06 5.43 5.33
C GLN A 27 -0.78 6.60 4.82
N GLU A 28 -1.95 6.29 4.27
CA GLU A 28 -2.95 7.26 3.81
C GLU A 28 -2.38 8.32 2.86
N VAL A 29 -1.59 7.89 1.88
CA VAL A 29 -0.87 8.77 0.96
C VAL A 29 -1.78 9.27 -0.14
N TRP A 30 -1.90 10.58 -0.27
CA TRP A 30 -2.58 11.22 -1.41
C TRP A 30 -1.63 11.27 -2.61
N VAL A 31 -1.96 10.53 -3.65
CA VAL A 31 -1.18 10.52 -4.90
C VAL A 31 -1.65 11.61 -5.86
N ASP A 32 -2.90 12.00 -5.75
CA ASP A 32 -3.51 13.15 -6.42
C ASP A 32 -4.73 13.64 -5.60
N PRO A 33 -5.42 14.74 -5.95
CA PRO A 33 -6.54 15.28 -5.18
C PRO A 33 -7.70 14.30 -4.96
N ASP A 34 -7.86 13.33 -5.83
CA ASP A 34 -9.01 12.43 -5.83
C ASP A 34 -8.67 11.01 -5.34
N HIS A 35 -7.37 10.67 -5.26
CA HIS A 35 -6.91 9.31 -4.96
C HIS A 35 -5.97 9.25 -3.77
N ARG A 36 -6.39 8.51 -2.76
CA ARG A 36 -5.59 8.19 -1.58
C ARG A 36 -5.36 6.69 -1.51
N VAL A 37 -4.15 6.31 -1.18
CA VAL A 37 -3.72 4.92 -0.98
C VAL A 37 -3.60 4.64 0.52
N ASP A 38 -4.13 3.52 1.00
CA ASP A 38 -4.07 3.18 2.42
C ASP A 38 -2.62 3.02 2.90
N PHE A 39 -1.78 2.32 2.11
CA PHE A 39 -0.34 2.25 2.35
C PHE A 39 0.44 2.34 1.05
N MET A 40 1.55 3.05 1.10
CA MET A 40 2.55 3.08 0.04
C MET A 40 3.90 2.64 0.61
N ALA A 41 4.56 1.70 -0.04
CA ALA A 41 5.89 1.25 0.31
C ALA A 41 6.85 1.42 -0.86
N PHE A 42 8.11 1.72 -0.55
CA PHE A 42 9.14 1.96 -1.54
C PHE A 42 10.43 1.22 -1.19
N SER A 43 11.05 0.61 -2.19
CA SER A 43 12.42 0.13 -2.14
C SER A 43 13.22 0.71 -3.29
N PRO A 44 14.40 1.28 -3.02
CA PRO A 44 15.27 1.77 -4.08
C PRO A 44 15.76 0.61 -4.95
N GLY A 45 16.04 0.91 -6.21
CA GLY A 45 16.72 -0.03 -7.08
C GLY A 45 18.14 -0.30 -6.58
N VAL A 46 18.60 -1.54 -6.74
CA VAL A 46 19.96 -1.94 -6.40
C VAL A 46 20.84 -1.82 -7.65
N GLY A 47 21.89 -1.02 -7.57
CA GLY A 47 22.81 -0.81 -8.68
C GLY A 47 24.22 -0.54 -8.19
N GLY A 48 25.00 -1.60 -7.92
CA GLY A 48 26.37 -1.48 -7.44
C GLY A 48 26.45 -0.85 -6.04
N ARG A 49 27.40 0.09 -5.84
CA ARG A 49 27.60 0.78 -4.56
C ARG A 49 26.60 1.92 -4.30
N ASN A 50 25.79 2.31 -5.29
CA ASN A 50 24.87 3.43 -5.21
C ASN A 50 23.43 2.96 -5.31
N MET A 51 22.58 3.41 -4.39
CA MET A 51 21.13 3.28 -4.52
C MET A 51 20.65 4.08 -5.72
N LYS A 52 19.85 3.46 -6.58
CA LYS A 52 19.23 4.13 -7.72
C LYS A 52 17.76 4.36 -7.41
N LEU A 53 17.42 5.55 -6.97
CA LEU A 53 16.04 5.90 -6.62
C LEU A 53 15.12 5.82 -7.86
N GLU A 54 15.60 6.20 -9.02
CA GLU A 54 14.86 6.20 -10.29
C GLU A 54 14.39 4.79 -10.70
N HIS A 55 15.13 3.76 -10.27
CA HIS A 55 14.81 2.36 -10.51
C HIS A 55 14.13 1.69 -9.31
N GLY A 56 13.71 2.50 -8.34
CA GLY A 56 12.99 2.01 -7.18
C GLY A 56 11.58 1.52 -7.53
N ARG A 57 11.06 0.63 -6.69
CA ARG A 57 9.73 0.04 -6.84
C ARG A 57 8.81 0.51 -5.74
N PHE A 58 7.58 0.84 -6.14
CA PHE A 58 6.49 1.18 -5.24
C PHE A 58 5.47 0.06 -5.16
N VAL A 59 5.05 -0.23 -3.95
CA VAL A 59 3.90 -1.10 -3.68
C VAL A 59 2.77 -0.24 -3.14
N PHE A 60 1.61 -0.31 -3.80
CA PHE A 60 0.37 0.30 -3.33
C PHE A 60 -0.47 -0.77 -2.67
N VAL A 61 -0.98 -0.48 -1.49
CA VAL A 61 -1.79 -1.43 -0.70
C VAL A 61 -3.11 -0.79 -0.33
N GLU A 62 -4.19 -1.49 -0.64
CA GLU A 62 -5.56 -1.15 -0.26
C GLU A 62 -6.10 -2.19 0.71
N VAL A 63 -6.73 -1.75 1.78
CA VAL A 63 -7.31 -2.60 2.82
C VAL A 63 -8.84 -2.56 2.71
N LYS A 64 -9.46 -3.71 2.58
CA LYS A 64 -10.92 -3.85 2.52
C LYS A 64 -11.41 -4.85 3.56
N SER A 65 -12.33 -4.40 4.41
CA SER A 65 -12.83 -5.20 5.52
C SER A 65 -14.06 -6.03 5.17
N CYS A 66 -14.84 -5.64 4.16
CA CYS A 66 -16.06 -6.32 3.74
C CYS A 66 -16.45 -5.98 2.29
N MET A 67 -17.42 -6.72 1.76
CA MET A 67 -17.93 -6.53 0.39
C MET A 67 -18.51 -5.12 0.16
N ALA A 68 -19.19 -4.54 1.13
CA ALA A 68 -19.74 -3.19 1.01
C ALA A 68 -18.63 -2.13 0.90
N ASP A 69 -17.53 -2.34 1.62
CA ASP A 69 -16.34 -1.50 1.57
C ASP A 69 -15.64 -1.61 0.21
N PHE A 70 -15.50 -2.82 -0.30
CA PHE A 70 -14.95 -3.05 -1.64
C PHE A 70 -15.81 -2.41 -2.73
N LYS A 71 -17.13 -2.59 -2.68
CA LYS A 71 -18.08 -2.05 -3.67
C LYS A 71 -18.23 -0.52 -3.61
N SER A 72 -17.83 0.14 -2.53
CA SER A 72 -17.86 1.60 -2.46
C SER A 72 -16.98 2.26 -3.52
N GLY A 73 -16.01 1.53 -4.07
CA GLY A 73 -15.08 2.01 -5.09
C GLY A 73 -14.04 3.00 -4.56
N HIS A 74 -14.15 3.44 -3.31
CA HIS A 74 -13.16 4.31 -2.70
C HIS A 74 -11.88 3.53 -2.39
N GLY A 75 -10.72 4.10 -2.70
CA GLY A 75 -9.43 3.52 -2.38
C GLY A 75 -9.16 2.21 -3.13
N LEU A 76 -9.47 2.10 -4.41
CA LEU A 76 -8.98 1.03 -5.30
C LEU A 76 -7.93 1.61 -6.25
N THR A 77 -6.91 2.25 -5.65
CA THR A 77 -5.85 2.98 -6.37
C THR A 77 -4.67 2.05 -6.62
N PHE A 78 -4.79 1.21 -7.64
CA PHE A 78 -3.76 0.23 -7.99
C PHE A 78 -2.85 0.76 -9.12
N ARG A 79 -2.03 1.78 -8.81
CA ARG A 79 -1.11 2.43 -9.76
C ARG A 79 0.37 2.28 -9.35
N GLY A 80 0.69 1.32 -8.50
CA GLY A 80 2.06 0.99 -8.13
C GLY A 80 2.74 0.06 -9.13
N ASP A 81 4.03 -0.16 -8.95
CA ASP A 81 4.75 -1.24 -9.65
C ASP A 81 4.23 -2.61 -9.24
N ASP A 82 3.88 -2.75 -7.97
CA ASP A 82 3.12 -3.88 -7.42
C ASP A 82 1.89 -3.31 -6.67
N ASN A 83 0.78 -4.03 -6.71
CA ASN A 83 -0.46 -3.60 -6.09
C ASN A 83 -1.02 -4.73 -5.24
N TRP A 84 -1.33 -4.43 -3.98
CA TRP A 84 -1.87 -5.40 -3.03
C TRP A 84 -3.27 -5.02 -2.59
N LEU A 85 -4.18 -5.97 -2.65
CA LEU A 85 -5.46 -5.93 -1.95
C LEU A 85 -5.31 -6.78 -0.69
N VAL A 86 -5.55 -6.19 0.47
CA VAL A 86 -5.52 -6.90 1.76
C VAL A 86 -6.93 -6.96 2.33
N CYS A 87 -7.42 -8.17 2.57
CA CYS A 87 -8.78 -8.37 3.06
C CYS A 87 -8.91 -9.69 3.84
N PRO A 88 -10.02 -9.89 4.59
CA PRO A 88 -10.33 -11.18 5.17
C PRO A 88 -10.43 -12.27 4.11
N ARG A 89 -10.11 -13.51 4.50
CA ARG A 89 -10.12 -14.66 3.57
C ARG A 89 -11.48 -14.86 2.91
N ASP A 90 -12.56 -14.79 3.68
CA ASP A 90 -13.92 -15.00 3.18
C ASP A 90 -14.29 -13.98 2.10
N LEU A 91 -13.88 -12.72 2.29
CA LEU A 91 -14.06 -11.67 1.28
C LEU A 91 -13.23 -11.95 0.03
N ALA A 92 -11.98 -12.38 0.19
CA ALA A 92 -11.12 -12.70 -0.96
C ALA A 92 -11.70 -13.84 -1.79
N ASP A 93 -12.19 -14.90 -1.13
CA ASP A 93 -12.80 -16.05 -1.79
C ASP A 93 -14.11 -15.65 -2.48
N GLU A 94 -14.95 -14.84 -1.84
CA GLU A 94 -16.18 -14.30 -2.45
C GLU A 94 -15.89 -13.44 -3.68
N LEU A 95 -14.88 -12.59 -3.63
CA LEU A 95 -14.45 -11.75 -4.75
C LEU A 95 -13.92 -12.59 -5.90
N HIS A 96 -13.15 -13.64 -5.59
CA HIS A 96 -12.62 -14.57 -6.57
C HIS A 96 -13.74 -15.34 -7.29
N ASP A 97 -14.65 -15.94 -6.54
CA ASP A 97 -15.75 -16.75 -7.06
C ASP A 97 -16.71 -15.93 -7.93
N LYS A 98 -16.87 -14.65 -7.61
CA LYS A 98 -17.68 -13.70 -8.39
C LYS A 98 -16.90 -13.02 -9.53
N MET A 99 -15.64 -13.37 -9.74
CA MET A 99 -14.75 -12.75 -10.73
C MET A 99 -14.66 -11.22 -10.59
N LEU A 100 -14.63 -10.71 -9.35
CA LEU A 100 -14.58 -9.28 -9.03
C LEU A 100 -13.17 -8.82 -8.64
N LEU A 101 -12.19 -9.73 -8.53
CA LEU A 101 -10.82 -9.35 -8.21
C LEU A 101 -10.22 -8.51 -9.33
N PRO A 102 -9.62 -7.34 -9.01
CA PRO A 102 -8.98 -6.50 -10.03
C PRO A 102 -7.79 -7.20 -10.67
N LEU A 103 -7.59 -6.99 -11.96
CA LEU A 103 -6.37 -7.42 -12.65
C LEU A 103 -5.16 -6.59 -12.21
N GLY A 104 -4.00 -7.20 -12.22
CA GLY A 104 -2.75 -6.55 -11.81
C GLY A 104 -2.53 -6.49 -10.29
N VAL A 105 -3.34 -7.19 -9.52
CA VAL A 105 -3.33 -7.14 -8.05
C VAL A 105 -2.94 -8.48 -7.44
N GLN A 106 -2.17 -8.42 -6.37
CA GLN A 106 -1.92 -9.55 -5.48
C GLN A 106 -2.83 -9.45 -4.26
N VAL A 107 -3.56 -10.51 -3.94
CA VAL A 107 -4.50 -10.54 -2.81
C VAL A 107 -3.86 -11.24 -1.62
N TYR A 108 -3.72 -10.52 -0.52
CA TYR A 108 -3.18 -11.03 0.73
C TYR A 108 -4.25 -11.15 1.79
N CYS A 109 -4.25 -12.27 2.50
CA CYS A 109 -5.14 -12.52 3.62
C CYS A 109 -4.37 -12.96 4.87
N PRO A 110 -4.90 -12.70 6.08
CA PRO A 110 -4.35 -13.28 7.29
C PRO A 110 -4.43 -14.81 7.26
N ASP A 111 -3.34 -15.47 7.66
CA ASP A 111 -3.34 -16.90 7.97
C ASP A 111 -3.78 -17.16 9.44
N ASN A 112 -3.85 -18.42 9.84
CA ASN A 112 -4.24 -18.80 11.20
C ASN A 112 -3.28 -18.29 12.29
N GLY A 113 -2.05 -17.94 11.93
CA GLY A 113 -1.05 -17.32 12.80
C GLY A 113 -1.07 -15.79 12.76
N GLY A 114 -2.03 -15.19 12.03
CA GLY A 114 -2.18 -13.73 11.90
C GLY A 114 -1.18 -13.07 10.95
N SER A 115 -0.40 -13.84 10.20
CA SER A 115 0.52 -13.30 9.19
C SER A 115 -0.18 -13.15 7.84
N LEU A 116 0.13 -12.09 7.10
CA LEU A 116 -0.39 -11.90 5.75
C LEU A 116 0.28 -12.86 4.76
N ARG A 117 -0.52 -13.68 4.10
CA ARG A 117 -0.11 -14.61 3.05
C ARG A 117 -0.80 -14.29 1.73
N LEU A 118 -0.07 -14.50 0.64
CA LEU A 118 -0.62 -14.40 -0.71
C LEU A 118 -1.71 -15.47 -0.89
N ARG A 119 -2.91 -15.03 -1.23
CA ARG A 119 -4.09 -15.89 -1.49
C ARG A 119 -4.32 -16.05 -2.97
N TYR A 120 -4.35 -14.96 -3.73
CA TYR A 120 -4.51 -14.93 -5.17
C TYR A 120 -3.47 -13.99 -5.79
N ASP A 121 -2.91 -14.40 -6.93
CA ASP A 121 -1.95 -13.60 -7.69
C ASP A 121 -2.51 -13.33 -9.09
N LEU A 122 -3.06 -12.13 -9.27
CA LEU A 122 -3.53 -11.62 -10.55
C LEU A 122 -2.56 -10.58 -11.12
N SER A 123 -1.33 -10.49 -10.57
CA SER A 123 -0.32 -9.60 -11.10
C SER A 123 0.02 -9.96 -12.54
N MET A 124 0.14 -8.94 -13.40
CA MET A 124 0.51 -9.11 -14.81
C MET A 124 2.05 -9.21 -14.92
N ARG A 125 2.62 -10.30 -14.38
CA ARG A 125 4.07 -10.52 -14.40
C ARG A 125 4.57 -10.50 -15.86
N GLY A 126 5.55 -9.63 -16.11
CA GLY A 126 6.15 -9.49 -17.44
C GLY A 126 5.52 -8.42 -18.34
N ALA A 127 4.41 -7.81 -17.96
CA ALA A 127 3.80 -6.72 -18.72
C ALA A 127 4.46 -5.33 -18.51
N GLY A 128 5.51 -5.27 -17.72
CA GLY A 128 6.11 -4.01 -17.27
C GLY A 128 5.37 -3.39 -16.08
N SER A 129 5.89 -2.28 -15.58
CA SER A 129 5.21 -1.53 -14.53
C SER A 129 4.00 -0.80 -15.09
N LEU A 130 2.85 -0.88 -14.39
CA LEU A 130 1.67 -0.08 -14.69
C LEU A 130 1.75 1.33 -14.08
N ARG A 131 2.86 1.63 -13.41
CA ARG A 131 3.08 2.92 -12.77
C ARG A 131 3.22 4.04 -13.79
N GLU A 132 2.31 5.00 -13.73
CA GLU A 132 2.32 6.20 -14.56
C GLU A 132 3.04 7.37 -13.88
N ASP A 133 2.99 7.40 -12.53
CA ASP A 133 3.60 8.47 -11.74
C ASP A 133 5.12 8.30 -11.65
N SER A 134 5.85 9.42 -11.71
CA SER A 134 7.30 9.41 -11.57
C SER A 134 7.73 9.02 -10.15
N THR A 135 8.92 8.44 -10.01
CA THR A 135 9.50 8.14 -8.70
C THR A 135 9.56 9.36 -7.79
N LEU A 136 9.91 10.51 -8.35
CA LEU A 136 10.02 11.76 -7.57
C LEU A 136 8.66 12.23 -7.06
N CYS A 137 7.60 12.17 -7.87
CA CYS A 137 6.25 12.54 -7.45
C CYS A 137 5.74 11.65 -6.32
N LEU A 138 5.94 10.35 -6.41
CA LEU A 138 5.50 9.41 -5.37
C LEU A 138 6.30 9.54 -4.07
N LEU A 139 7.62 9.72 -4.16
CA LEU A 139 8.44 9.99 -2.97
C LEU A 139 8.05 11.31 -2.31
N TRP A 140 7.74 12.34 -3.11
CA TRP A 140 7.23 13.61 -2.59
C TRP A 140 5.88 13.45 -1.88
N ALA A 141 4.95 12.68 -2.46
CA ALA A 141 3.67 12.38 -1.84
C ALA A 141 3.84 11.68 -0.48
N MET A 142 4.68 10.64 -0.41
CA MET A 142 5.01 9.93 0.84
C MET A 142 5.60 10.88 1.89
N LEU A 143 6.48 11.79 1.48
CA LEU A 143 7.11 12.76 2.37
C LEU A 143 6.09 13.77 2.91
N MET A 144 5.25 14.33 2.05
CA MET A 144 4.27 15.36 2.43
C MET A 144 3.22 14.83 3.40
N ASP A 145 2.74 13.62 3.22
CA ASP A 145 1.80 13.00 4.16
C ASP A 145 2.45 12.67 5.50
N SER A 146 3.68 12.19 5.48
CA SER A 146 4.45 11.97 6.70
C SER A 146 4.71 13.28 7.46
N TYR A 147 5.05 14.35 6.74
CA TYR A 147 5.27 15.68 7.29
C TYR A 147 3.98 16.29 7.87
N SER A 148 2.86 16.19 7.17
CA SER A 148 1.57 16.69 7.64
C SER A 148 1.14 16.03 8.96
N ARG A 149 1.30 14.72 9.07
CA ARG A 149 1.04 13.97 10.31
C ARG A 149 1.96 14.37 11.44
N TRP A 150 3.25 14.49 11.17
CA TRP A 150 4.22 14.92 12.16
C TRP A 150 3.88 16.32 12.70
N ARG A 151 3.50 17.27 11.85
CA ARG A 151 3.07 18.60 12.23
C ARG A 151 1.82 18.60 13.12
N THR A 152 0.86 17.71 12.85
CA THR A 152 -0.38 17.61 13.65
C THR A 152 -0.18 16.91 14.99
N THR A 153 0.85 16.05 15.12
CA THR A 153 1.20 15.37 16.37
C THR A 153 2.15 16.15 17.28
N GLY A 154 2.43 17.41 16.97
CA GLY A 154 3.21 18.30 17.83
C GLY A 154 4.74 18.13 17.71
N GLY A 155 5.22 17.64 16.57
CA GLY A 155 6.65 17.55 16.29
C GLY A 155 7.32 18.93 16.34
N VAL A 156 8.45 19.01 17.03
CA VAL A 156 9.27 20.23 17.10
C VAL A 156 10.33 20.16 16.01
N PHE A 157 10.37 21.16 15.12
CA PHE A 157 11.53 21.37 14.26
C PHE A 157 12.69 21.80 15.15
N ILE A 158 13.77 21.05 15.15
CA ILE A 158 15.06 21.59 15.54
C ILE A 158 15.53 22.37 14.30
N GLU A 159 15.37 23.70 14.32
CA GLU A 159 16.07 24.54 13.37
C GLU A 159 17.55 24.23 13.51
N ALA A 160 18.18 23.78 12.41
CA ALA A 160 19.62 23.70 12.38
C ALA A 160 20.10 25.15 12.54
N GLY A 161 20.62 25.46 13.72
CA GLY A 161 21.21 26.78 14.00
C GLY A 161 22.34 27.05 13.00
N ASP A 162 22.40 28.27 12.55
CA ASP A 162 23.44 28.84 11.70
C ASP A 162 24.86 28.57 12.20
#